data_57fd68c65ec1c494713fa2f514a51954
#
_entry.id   57fd68c65ec1c494713fa2f514a51954
#
_cell.length_a   1.000
_cell.length_b   1.000
_cell.length_c   1.000
_cell.angle_alpha   90.00
_cell.angle_beta   90.00
_cell.angle_gamma   90.00
#
_symmetry.space_group_name_H-M   'P 1'
#
loop_
_entity.id
_entity.type
_entity.pdbx_description
1 polymer ?
#
loop_
_entity_poly.entity_id
_entity_poly.type
_entity_poly.pdbx_seq_one_letter_code
_entity_poly.pdbx_strand_id
1 'polypeptide(L)'
;ERQLGVEILLDALLGTNQAPLKAALLEEKLGADIDVGFDDSTLQPTLELVLRGATEESAGKFAAAVRKAVDGILEKGIPEELLMASLNSTEFASLERPGSIPDGVLDAINASAGWLHTGDPALLLHTNALFASLREKLEQGWFNELLRELFAPAPVEIIQVPTLPRKEEEGRAARTDGKLVLDHPLTAADLGEGKKQTPGSKELLAGAELLHHPSAGNTYLYLYYDLGGMAPEDMSCLHLLTDVMDELDTEKHTAQELNTLRNTWLGSSGAWMDCWTGRQEGRPCHAKLIVGMSMLERSLEKAVELGSEWLYETKFSGPQAEAAMERVASQQKLLMEQKFLREGHAFAAMRAAAHFS
;
A
#
# COMPACT_ATOMS: atom_id res chain seq x y z
N GLU A 1 -10.26 -17.63 8.65
CA GLU A 1 -9.92 -16.99 9.91
C GLU A 1 -8.41 -16.98 10.17
N ARG A 2 -7.72 -18.14 10.14
CA ARG A 2 -6.26 -18.22 10.36
C ARG A 2 -5.47 -17.40 9.31
N GLN A 3 -5.81 -17.49 8.03
CA GLN A 3 -5.15 -16.74 6.95
C GLN A 3 -5.30 -15.23 7.17
N LEU A 4 -6.52 -14.76 7.42
CA LEU A 4 -6.78 -13.34 7.72
C LEU A 4 -6.02 -12.89 9.00
N GLY A 5 -5.91 -13.77 9.99
CA GLY A 5 -5.10 -13.50 11.19
C GLY A 5 -3.59 -13.38 10.87
N VAL A 6 -3.08 -14.17 9.91
CA VAL A 6 -1.70 -14.05 9.43
C VAL A 6 -1.49 -12.72 8.70
N GLU A 7 -2.40 -12.31 7.83
CA GLU A 7 -2.34 -11.01 7.14
C GLU A 7 -2.27 -9.84 8.13
N ILE A 8 -3.18 -9.83 9.12
CA ILE A 8 -3.20 -8.81 10.18
C ILE A 8 -1.90 -8.81 10.98
N LEU A 9 -1.39 -9.99 11.34
CA LEU A 9 -0.13 -10.13 12.07
C LEU A 9 1.06 -9.61 11.26
N LEU A 10 1.13 -9.95 9.98
CA LEU A 10 2.22 -9.52 9.09
C LEU A 10 2.17 -8.01 8.85
N ASP A 11 0.98 -7.44 8.64
CA ASP A 11 0.80 -6.00 8.53
C ASP A 11 1.26 -5.29 9.81
N ALA A 12 0.82 -5.75 10.97
CA ALA A 12 1.23 -5.19 12.26
C ALA A 12 2.74 -5.24 12.50
N LEU A 13 3.44 -6.28 12.03
CA LEU A 13 4.86 -6.51 12.31
C LEU A 13 5.81 -6.04 11.21
N LEU A 14 5.33 -5.93 9.96
CA LEU A 14 6.15 -5.70 8.76
C LEU A 14 5.57 -4.64 7.81
N GLY A 15 4.34 -4.17 8.03
CA GLY A 15 3.62 -3.29 7.11
C GLY A 15 4.25 -1.90 6.91
N THR A 16 5.01 -1.41 7.89
CA THR A 16 5.73 -0.12 7.80
C THR A 16 7.18 -0.27 8.25
N ASN A 17 8.04 0.69 7.91
CA ASN A 17 9.44 0.66 8.36
C ASN A 17 9.59 0.78 9.89
N GLN A 18 8.58 1.30 10.60
CA GLN A 18 8.53 1.38 12.06
C GLN A 18 7.89 0.15 12.70
N ALA A 19 7.30 -0.74 11.90
CA ALA A 19 6.71 -1.98 12.41
C ALA A 19 7.78 -2.84 13.11
N PRO A 20 7.49 -3.45 14.26
CA PRO A 20 8.51 -3.96 15.17
C PRO A 20 9.51 -4.93 14.54
N LEU A 21 9.04 -5.86 13.71
CA LEU A 21 9.91 -6.84 13.06
C LEU A 21 10.72 -6.20 11.94
N LYS A 22 10.08 -5.37 11.10
CA LYS A 22 10.77 -4.67 10.01
C LYS A 22 11.82 -3.71 10.55
N ALA A 23 11.50 -2.91 11.57
CA ALA A 23 12.44 -1.99 12.20
C ALA A 23 13.65 -2.72 12.78
N ALA A 24 13.44 -3.80 13.53
CA ALA A 24 14.53 -4.59 14.09
C ALA A 24 15.46 -5.20 13.03
N LEU A 25 14.89 -5.63 11.89
CA LEU A 25 15.67 -6.18 10.79
C LEU A 25 16.41 -5.10 10.00
N LEU A 26 15.84 -3.90 9.84
CA LEU A 26 16.51 -2.77 9.19
C LEU A 26 17.70 -2.25 10.02
N GLU A 27 17.60 -2.30 11.34
CA GLU A 27 18.71 -1.94 12.25
C GLU A 27 19.94 -2.85 12.10
N GLU A 28 19.76 -4.12 11.70
CA GLU A 28 20.87 -5.04 11.43
C GLU A 28 21.66 -4.67 10.16
N LYS A 29 21.16 -3.77 9.31
CA LYS A 29 21.80 -3.23 8.10
C LYS A 29 22.32 -4.32 7.14
N LEU A 30 21.58 -5.42 7.02
CA LEU A 30 21.93 -6.54 6.14
C LEU A 30 21.57 -6.29 4.66
N GLY A 31 20.64 -5.39 4.40
CA GLY A 31 20.18 -4.97 3.08
C GLY A 31 19.56 -3.58 3.13
N ALA A 32 19.02 -3.15 2.00
CA ALA A 32 18.40 -1.82 1.86
C ALA A 32 16.92 -1.82 2.29
N ASP A 33 16.20 -2.93 2.10
CA ASP A 33 14.78 -3.05 2.44
C ASP A 33 14.41 -4.53 2.68
N ILE A 34 13.22 -4.71 3.29
CA ILE A 34 12.63 -6.02 3.55
C ILE A 34 11.19 -5.97 3.08
N ASP A 35 10.85 -6.86 2.13
CA ASP A 35 9.47 -7.08 1.70
C ASP A 35 8.90 -8.33 2.36
N VAL A 36 7.60 -8.33 2.53
CA VAL A 36 6.82 -9.48 2.96
C VAL A 36 5.82 -9.87 1.89
N GLY A 37 5.71 -11.16 1.60
CA GLY A 37 4.70 -11.74 0.74
C GLY A 37 3.98 -12.86 1.47
N PHE A 38 2.66 -12.88 1.40
CA PHE A 38 1.84 -13.99 1.87
C PHE A 38 0.94 -14.44 0.73
N ASP A 39 1.19 -15.64 0.21
CA ASP A 39 0.37 -16.25 -0.84
C ASP A 39 -0.50 -17.34 -0.22
N ASP A 40 -1.77 -17.05 -0.11
CA ASP A 40 -2.82 -17.95 0.39
C ASP A 40 -3.70 -18.52 -0.73
N SER A 41 -3.34 -18.26 -1.99
CA SER A 41 -4.10 -18.75 -3.17
C SER A 41 -3.98 -20.26 -3.38
N THR A 42 -3.08 -20.93 -2.66
CA THR A 42 -2.85 -22.36 -2.74
C THR A 42 -3.32 -23.10 -1.49
N LEU A 43 -3.48 -24.43 -1.59
CA LEU A 43 -3.87 -25.28 -0.45
C LEU A 43 -2.89 -25.18 0.72
N GLN A 44 -1.62 -24.95 0.43
CA GLN A 44 -0.58 -24.72 1.43
C GLN A 44 -0.02 -23.32 1.25
N PRO A 45 -0.49 -22.36 2.06
CA PRO A 45 -0.01 -20.98 1.99
C PRO A 45 1.49 -20.87 2.22
N THR A 46 2.11 -19.87 1.56
CA THR A 46 3.53 -19.58 1.70
C THR A 46 3.74 -18.18 2.24
N LEU A 47 4.68 -18.04 3.17
CA LEU A 47 5.16 -16.78 3.70
C LEU A 47 6.58 -16.54 3.18
N GLU A 48 6.79 -15.41 2.53
CA GLU A 48 8.08 -14.99 2.00
C GLU A 48 8.56 -13.73 2.71
N LEU A 49 9.81 -13.72 3.14
CA LEU A 49 10.53 -12.52 3.58
C LEU A 49 11.69 -12.29 2.61
N VAL A 50 11.69 -11.17 1.94
CA VAL A 50 12.67 -10.85 0.90
C VAL A 50 13.59 -9.73 1.35
N LEU A 51 14.85 -10.04 1.61
CA LEU A 51 15.89 -9.04 1.86
C LEU A 51 16.40 -8.48 0.53
N ARG A 52 16.22 -7.18 0.31
CA ARG A 52 16.64 -6.50 -0.92
C ARG A 52 17.96 -5.75 -0.76
N GLY A 53 18.74 -5.73 -1.83
CA GLY A 53 20.00 -4.99 -1.84
C GLY A 53 21.05 -5.56 -0.89
N ALA A 54 21.00 -6.87 -0.63
CA ALA A 54 21.96 -7.60 0.21
C ALA A 54 23.24 -7.93 -0.56
N THR A 55 24.36 -8.01 0.17
CA THR A 55 25.57 -8.69 -0.32
C THR A 55 25.45 -10.19 -0.04
N GLU A 56 26.28 -11.02 -0.70
CA GLU A 56 26.30 -12.45 -0.46
C GLU A 56 26.60 -12.79 1.01
N GLU A 57 27.51 -12.04 1.64
CA GLU A 57 27.84 -12.19 3.07
C GLU A 57 26.67 -11.83 3.98
N SER A 58 25.95 -10.75 3.71
CA SER A 58 24.81 -10.31 4.53
C SER A 58 23.59 -11.19 4.33
N ALA A 59 23.38 -11.72 3.11
CA ALA A 59 22.30 -12.65 2.82
C ALA A 59 22.36 -13.91 3.71
N GLY A 60 23.55 -14.50 3.90
CA GLY A 60 23.73 -15.65 4.79
C GLY A 60 23.47 -15.40 6.28
N LYS A 61 23.29 -14.15 6.70
CA LYS A 61 22.96 -13.78 8.08
C LYS A 61 21.47 -13.52 8.29
N PHE A 62 20.69 -13.40 7.22
CA PHE A 62 19.32 -12.92 7.28
C PHE A 62 18.38 -13.83 8.07
N ALA A 63 18.39 -15.14 7.84
CA ALA A 63 17.55 -16.08 8.57
C ALA A 63 17.80 -16.05 10.09
N ALA A 64 19.08 -15.92 10.50
CA ALA A 64 19.42 -15.78 11.91
C ALA A 64 18.94 -14.46 12.51
N ALA A 65 19.02 -13.36 11.75
CA ALA A 65 18.48 -12.05 12.15
C ALA A 65 16.97 -12.08 12.33
N VAL A 66 16.24 -12.70 11.38
CA VAL A 66 14.78 -12.90 11.49
C VAL A 66 14.45 -13.68 12.76
N ARG A 67 15.11 -14.80 13.02
CA ARG A 67 14.89 -15.61 14.21
C ARG A 67 15.10 -14.80 15.50
N LYS A 68 16.21 -14.09 15.61
CA LYS A 68 16.54 -13.23 16.76
C LYS A 68 15.48 -12.15 16.98
N ALA A 69 15.02 -11.48 15.90
CA ALA A 69 14.01 -10.44 15.98
C ALA A 69 12.65 -10.98 16.42
N VAL A 70 12.23 -12.12 15.87
CA VAL A 70 10.99 -12.81 16.26
C VAL A 70 11.03 -13.24 17.73
N ASP A 71 12.13 -13.85 18.17
CA ASP A 71 12.29 -14.27 19.58
C ASP A 71 12.19 -13.05 20.51
N GLY A 72 12.84 -11.93 20.15
CA GLY A 72 12.75 -10.68 20.92
C GLY A 72 11.35 -10.08 20.98
N ILE A 73 10.54 -10.23 19.94
CA ILE A 73 9.13 -9.82 19.95
C ILE A 73 8.31 -10.77 20.83
N LEU A 74 8.51 -12.07 20.74
CA LEU A 74 7.82 -13.07 21.56
C LEU A 74 8.10 -12.93 23.06
N GLU A 75 9.31 -12.50 23.42
CA GLU A 75 9.68 -12.21 24.83
C GLU A 75 8.94 -11.00 25.39
N LYS A 76 8.74 -9.96 24.59
CA LYS A 76 8.08 -8.72 24.99
C LYS A 76 6.55 -8.77 24.85
N GLY A 77 6.06 -9.66 23.99
CA GLY A 77 4.70 -9.66 23.48
C GLY A 77 4.47 -8.62 22.38
N ILE A 78 3.49 -8.88 21.52
CA ILE A 78 3.07 -7.92 20.48
C ILE A 78 2.14 -6.89 21.14
N PRO A 79 2.34 -5.57 20.97
CA PRO A 79 1.43 -4.57 21.52
C PRO A 79 0.01 -4.74 20.95
N GLU A 80 -0.99 -4.82 21.82
CA GLU A 80 -2.39 -5.02 21.44
C GLU A 80 -2.90 -3.88 20.55
N GLU A 81 -2.48 -2.64 20.83
CA GLU A 81 -2.85 -1.46 20.07
C GLU A 81 -2.40 -1.56 18.61
N LEU A 82 -1.24 -2.14 18.36
CA LEU A 82 -0.70 -2.33 17.02
C LEU A 82 -1.51 -3.38 16.23
N LEU A 83 -1.83 -4.50 16.87
CA LEU A 83 -2.69 -5.53 16.28
C LEU A 83 -4.11 -5.02 16.03
N MET A 84 -4.65 -4.22 16.95
CA MET A 84 -5.97 -3.62 16.79
C MET A 84 -6.01 -2.60 15.64
N ALA A 85 -4.95 -1.81 15.47
CA ALA A 85 -4.82 -0.87 14.35
C ALA A 85 -4.81 -1.60 13.00
N SER A 86 -4.00 -2.66 12.87
CA SER A 86 -3.93 -3.48 11.67
C SER A 86 -5.25 -4.21 11.39
N LEU A 87 -5.91 -4.75 12.43
CA LEU A 87 -7.22 -5.38 12.32
C LEU A 87 -8.28 -4.40 11.82
N ASN A 88 -8.33 -3.19 12.37
CA ASN A 88 -9.29 -2.16 11.95
C ASN A 88 -9.04 -1.71 10.51
N SER A 89 -7.78 -1.52 10.12
CA SER A 89 -7.39 -1.17 8.76
C SER A 89 -7.79 -2.24 7.75
N THR A 90 -7.54 -3.51 8.08
CA THR A 90 -7.91 -4.65 7.24
C THR A 90 -9.43 -4.80 7.12
N GLU A 91 -10.17 -4.64 8.22
CA GLU A 91 -11.63 -4.65 8.20
C GLU A 91 -12.18 -3.51 7.32
N PHE A 92 -11.65 -2.31 7.49
CA PHE A 92 -12.04 -1.18 6.66
C PHE A 92 -11.78 -1.46 5.17
N ALA A 93 -10.59 -1.93 4.82
CA ALA A 93 -10.25 -2.29 3.45
C ALA A 93 -11.18 -3.37 2.86
N SER A 94 -11.63 -4.33 3.68
CA SER A 94 -12.57 -5.36 3.25
C SER A 94 -13.98 -4.82 2.95
N LEU A 95 -14.35 -3.72 3.59
CA LEU A 95 -15.66 -3.04 3.40
C LEU A 95 -15.59 -1.98 2.30
N GLU A 96 -14.39 -1.48 1.99
CA GLU A 96 -14.20 -0.50 0.94
C GLU A 96 -14.27 -1.19 -0.44
N ARG A 97 -15.15 -0.67 -1.31
CA ARG A 97 -15.30 -1.20 -2.66
C ARG A 97 -14.42 -0.40 -3.63
N PRO A 98 -13.42 -1.03 -4.27
CA PRO A 98 -12.60 -0.34 -5.27
C PRO A 98 -13.49 0.05 -6.46
N GLY A 99 -13.63 1.34 -6.74
CA GLY A 99 -14.49 1.85 -7.82
C GLY A 99 -14.05 1.45 -9.23
N SER A 100 -12.91 0.80 -9.38
CA SER A 100 -12.39 0.30 -10.65
C SER A 100 -12.95 -1.07 -11.07
N ILE A 101 -13.54 -1.83 -10.13
CA ILE A 101 -14.13 -3.14 -10.37
C ILE A 101 -15.61 -3.07 -9.98
N PRO A 102 -16.56 -3.47 -10.86
CA PRO A 102 -17.96 -3.55 -10.48
C PRO A 102 -18.18 -4.51 -9.29
N ASP A 103 -18.97 -4.11 -8.30
CA ASP A 103 -19.20 -4.86 -7.06
C ASP A 103 -19.60 -6.32 -7.32
N GLY A 104 -20.50 -6.57 -8.27
CA GLY A 104 -20.92 -7.93 -8.60
C GLY A 104 -19.80 -8.81 -9.18
N VAL A 105 -18.79 -8.22 -9.82
CA VAL A 105 -17.61 -8.95 -10.30
C VAL A 105 -16.72 -9.31 -9.11
N LEU A 106 -16.50 -8.37 -8.19
CA LEU A 106 -15.73 -8.62 -6.97
C LEU A 106 -16.40 -9.69 -6.10
N ASP A 107 -17.72 -9.60 -5.92
CA ASP A 107 -18.49 -10.61 -5.18
C ASP A 107 -18.41 -11.99 -5.84
N ALA A 108 -18.44 -12.05 -7.17
CA ALA A 108 -18.27 -13.31 -7.90
C ALA A 108 -16.86 -13.90 -7.74
N ILE A 109 -15.81 -13.08 -7.72
CA ILE A 109 -14.43 -13.50 -7.45
C ILE A 109 -14.33 -14.06 -6.03
N ASN A 110 -14.82 -13.35 -5.04
CA ASN A 110 -14.79 -13.77 -3.65
C ASN A 110 -15.60 -15.05 -3.42
N ALA A 111 -16.81 -15.16 -4.00
CA ALA A 111 -17.61 -16.36 -3.94
C ALA A 111 -16.90 -17.56 -4.59
N SER A 112 -16.24 -17.37 -5.73
CA SER A 112 -15.50 -18.42 -6.43
C SER A 112 -14.29 -18.88 -5.60
N ALA A 113 -13.53 -17.96 -5.01
CA ALA A 113 -12.40 -18.27 -4.17
C ALA A 113 -12.83 -19.05 -2.91
N GLY A 114 -13.88 -18.62 -2.22
CA GLY A 114 -14.45 -19.34 -1.08
C GLY A 114 -14.90 -20.77 -1.48
N TRP A 115 -15.63 -20.87 -2.58
CA TRP A 115 -16.14 -22.15 -3.07
C TRP A 115 -15.04 -23.14 -3.47
N LEU A 116 -14.04 -22.69 -4.20
CA LEU A 116 -12.96 -23.55 -4.68
C LEU A 116 -12.14 -24.17 -3.55
N HIS A 117 -11.93 -23.44 -2.46
CA HIS A 117 -11.06 -23.89 -1.36
C HIS A 117 -11.80 -24.58 -0.22
N THR A 118 -13.06 -24.19 0.03
CA THR A 118 -13.81 -24.67 1.20
C THR A 118 -15.13 -25.33 0.87
N GLY A 119 -15.64 -25.17 -0.36
CA GLY A 119 -16.98 -25.60 -0.76
C GLY A 119 -18.09 -24.60 -0.35
N ASP A 120 -17.75 -23.52 0.36
CA ASP A 120 -18.70 -22.48 0.78
C ASP A 120 -18.52 -21.19 -0.02
N PRO A 121 -19.42 -20.85 -0.95
CA PRO A 121 -19.34 -19.63 -1.74
C PRO A 121 -19.63 -18.36 -0.92
N ALA A 122 -20.23 -18.47 0.26
CA ALA A 122 -20.60 -17.33 1.08
C ALA A 122 -19.49 -16.93 2.06
N LEU A 123 -18.47 -17.75 2.25
CA LEU A 123 -17.43 -17.56 3.27
C LEU A 123 -16.75 -16.17 3.18
N LEU A 124 -16.37 -15.73 1.99
CA LEU A 124 -15.69 -14.45 1.76
C LEU A 124 -16.64 -13.29 1.46
N LEU A 125 -17.97 -13.53 1.47
CA LEU A 125 -18.97 -12.48 1.32
C LEU A 125 -19.44 -11.92 2.68
N HIS A 126 -19.21 -12.65 3.77
CA HIS A 126 -19.66 -12.30 5.12
C HIS A 126 -18.50 -12.31 6.12
N THR A 127 -17.62 -11.33 6.01
CA THR A 127 -16.38 -11.27 6.81
C THR A 127 -16.57 -10.71 8.23
N ASN A 128 -17.69 -10.03 8.53
CA ASN A 128 -17.91 -9.38 9.83
C ASN A 128 -17.75 -10.32 11.03
N ALA A 129 -18.23 -11.56 10.92
CA ALA A 129 -18.11 -12.55 11.98
C ALA A 129 -16.64 -12.97 12.20
N LEU A 130 -15.82 -12.98 11.13
CA LEU A 130 -14.41 -13.30 11.21
C LEU A 130 -13.63 -12.21 11.96
N PHE A 131 -13.91 -10.94 11.68
CA PHE A 131 -13.30 -9.82 12.39
C PHE A 131 -13.72 -9.77 13.87
N ALA A 132 -14.98 -10.05 14.20
CA ALA A 132 -15.42 -10.15 15.59
C ALA A 132 -14.66 -11.26 16.34
N SER A 133 -14.53 -12.44 15.74
CA SER A 133 -13.78 -13.55 16.33
C SER A 133 -12.28 -13.23 16.48
N LEU A 134 -11.68 -12.51 15.53
CA LEU A 134 -10.28 -12.12 15.62
C LEU A 134 -10.02 -11.07 16.72
N ARG A 135 -11.00 -10.19 17.02
CA ARG A 135 -10.94 -9.31 18.19
C ARG A 135 -10.92 -10.07 19.50
N GLU A 136 -11.80 -11.07 19.66
CA GLU A 136 -11.79 -11.92 20.84
C GLU A 136 -10.47 -12.69 20.99
N LYS A 137 -9.92 -13.19 19.90
CA LYS A 137 -8.62 -13.88 19.87
C LYS A 137 -7.46 -12.96 20.19
N LEU A 138 -7.53 -11.69 19.82
CA LEU A 138 -6.53 -10.68 20.16
C LEU A 138 -6.45 -10.52 21.69
N GLU A 139 -7.59 -10.37 22.37
CA GLU A 139 -7.67 -10.28 23.83
C GLU A 139 -7.14 -11.55 24.53
N GLN A 140 -7.22 -12.70 23.86
CA GLN A 140 -6.74 -13.98 24.39
C GLN A 140 -5.24 -14.23 24.13
N GLY A 141 -4.53 -13.31 23.47
CA GLY A 141 -3.10 -13.43 23.15
C GLY A 141 -2.79 -14.42 22.02
N TRP A 142 -3.78 -14.85 21.24
CA TRP A 142 -3.65 -15.82 20.16
C TRP A 142 -2.62 -15.41 19.09
N PHE A 143 -2.46 -14.12 18.83
CA PHE A 143 -1.50 -13.61 17.84
C PHE A 143 -0.03 -13.90 18.21
N ASN A 144 0.29 -13.95 19.49
CA ASN A 144 1.64 -14.38 19.94
C ASN A 144 1.88 -15.86 19.67
N GLU A 145 0.85 -16.71 19.81
CA GLU A 145 0.94 -18.13 19.46
C GLU A 145 1.06 -18.30 17.95
N LEU A 146 0.28 -17.56 17.18
CA LEU A 146 0.34 -17.56 15.73
C LEU A 146 1.73 -17.14 15.20
N LEU A 147 2.35 -16.10 15.77
CA LEU A 147 3.72 -15.69 15.45
C LEU A 147 4.72 -16.83 15.72
N ARG A 148 4.61 -17.48 16.87
CA ARG A 148 5.47 -18.61 17.22
C ARG A 148 5.33 -19.76 16.24
N GLU A 149 4.10 -20.10 15.86
CA GLU A 149 3.82 -21.19 14.92
C GLU A 149 4.33 -20.90 13.52
N LEU A 150 4.17 -19.65 13.02
CA LEU A 150 4.61 -19.26 11.69
C LEU A 150 6.12 -19.34 11.52
N PHE A 151 6.88 -18.98 12.56
CA PHE A 151 8.33 -18.96 12.51
C PHE A 151 9.00 -20.18 13.18
N ALA A 152 8.23 -21.17 13.64
CA ALA A 152 8.78 -22.41 14.20
C ALA A 152 9.51 -23.27 13.16
N PRO A 153 9.01 -23.48 11.91
CA PRO A 153 9.70 -24.24 10.91
C PRO A 153 11.03 -23.61 10.49
N ALA A 154 11.97 -24.44 10.06
CA ALA A 154 13.18 -23.95 9.41
C ALA A 154 12.80 -23.33 8.05
N PRO A 155 13.27 -22.12 7.72
CA PRO A 155 12.99 -21.51 6.43
C PRO A 155 13.74 -22.21 5.29
N VAL A 156 13.18 -22.11 4.08
CA VAL A 156 13.91 -22.39 2.83
C VAL A 156 14.57 -21.09 2.41
N GLU A 157 15.88 -21.09 2.25
CA GLU A 157 16.64 -19.91 1.83
C GLU A 157 16.92 -19.96 0.33
N ILE A 158 16.57 -18.89 -0.38
CA ILE A 158 16.81 -18.72 -1.82
C ILE A 158 17.60 -17.43 -2.01
N ILE A 159 18.80 -17.53 -2.58
CA ILE A 159 19.64 -16.36 -2.90
C ILE A 159 19.58 -16.13 -4.40
N GLN A 160 19.02 -14.99 -4.81
CA GLN A 160 18.99 -14.55 -6.20
C GLN A 160 20.17 -13.62 -6.47
N VAL A 161 21.08 -14.07 -7.33
CA VAL A 161 22.24 -13.27 -7.75
C VAL A 161 21.97 -12.74 -9.16
N PRO A 162 22.02 -11.41 -9.39
CA PRO A 162 21.85 -10.87 -10.72
C PRO A 162 22.99 -11.33 -11.61
N THR A 163 22.64 -11.88 -12.76
CA THR A 163 23.60 -12.32 -13.79
C THR A 163 23.37 -11.54 -15.08
N LEU A 164 24.42 -11.39 -15.88
CA LEU A 164 24.25 -10.85 -17.23
C LEU A 164 23.30 -11.76 -18.03
N PRO A 165 22.38 -11.20 -18.84
CA PRO A 165 21.50 -12.00 -19.68
C PRO A 165 22.31 -12.89 -20.60
N ARG A 166 21.92 -14.17 -20.72
CA ARG A 166 22.55 -15.10 -21.67
C ARG A 166 22.27 -14.58 -23.09
N LYS A 167 23.31 -14.48 -23.92
CA LYS A 167 23.21 -14.04 -25.34
C LYS A 167 22.24 -14.88 -26.19
N GLU A 168 21.79 -16.03 -25.69
CA GLU A 168 20.86 -16.93 -26.40
C GLU A 168 19.40 -16.52 -26.37
N GLU A 169 19.00 -15.53 -25.53
CA GLU A 169 17.61 -15.05 -25.50
C GLU A 169 17.28 -13.98 -26.53
N GLU A 170 18.27 -13.44 -27.24
CA GLU A 170 18.05 -12.47 -28.33
C GLU A 170 17.30 -13.04 -29.56
N GLY A 171 17.05 -14.34 -29.62
CA GLY A 171 16.41 -15.03 -30.74
C GLY A 171 14.94 -15.41 -30.56
N ARG A 172 14.34 -15.21 -29.39
CA ARG A 172 12.89 -15.42 -29.22
C ARG A 172 12.13 -14.17 -29.56
N ALA A 173 11.98 -13.91 -30.88
CA ALA A 173 10.93 -13.02 -31.33
C ALA A 173 9.59 -13.57 -30.79
N ALA A 174 8.86 -12.74 -30.04
CA ALA A 174 7.51 -13.07 -29.61
C ALA A 174 6.72 -13.43 -30.87
N ARG A 175 6.25 -14.69 -30.95
CA ARG A 175 5.32 -15.10 -31.99
C ARG A 175 4.01 -14.35 -31.76
N THR A 176 3.82 -13.28 -32.51
CA THR A 176 2.53 -12.55 -32.59
C THR A 176 1.74 -13.12 -33.75
N ASP A 177 1.41 -14.42 -33.73
CA ASP A 177 0.57 -15.05 -34.75
C ASP A 177 -0.94 -14.77 -34.50
N GLY A 178 -1.28 -14.03 -33.44
CA GLY A 178 -2.64 -13.64 -33.09
C GLY A 178 -2.95 -12.18 -33.44
N LYS A 179 -4.09 -11.93 -34.03
CA LYS A 179 -4.63 -10.58 -34.15
C LYS A 179 -4.85 -10.01 -32.74
N LEU A 180 -4.03 -9.04 -32.34
CA LEU A 180 -4.16 -8.29 -31.08
C LEU A 180 -5.25 -7.20 -31.16
N VAL A 181 -5.89 -7.04 -32.33
CA VAL A 181 -6.91 -6.02 -32.57
C VAL A 181 -8.24 -6.69 -32.79
N LEU A 182 -9.28 -6.21 -32.14
CA LEU A 182 -10.67 -6.63 -32.40
C LEU A 182 -10.98 -6.45 -33.89
N ASP A 183 -11.69 -7.43 -34.52
CA ASP A 183 -12.09 -7.35 -35.92
C ASP A 183 -12.98 -6.14 -36.18
N HIS A 184 -13.67 -5.64 -35.16
CA HIS A 184 -14.41 -4.39 -35.16
C HIS A 184 -13.93 -3.52 -33.99
N PRO A 185 -13.24 -2.38 -34.25
CA PRO A 185 -12.89 -1.44 -33.19
C PRO A 185 -14.18 -0.91 -32.55
N LEU A 186 -14.18 -0.87 -31.22
CA LEU A 186 -15.30 -0.29 -30.46
C LEU A 186 -15.51 1.16 -30.88
N THR A 187 -16.73 1.52 -31.18
CA THR A 187 -17.16 2.88 -31.53
C THR A 187 -17.84 3.54 -30.33
N ALA A 188 -17.99 4.86 -30.36
CA ALA A 188 -18.75 5.57 -29.31
C ALA A 188 -20.20 5.09 -29.18
N ALA A 189 -20.79 4.51 -30.26
CA ALA A 189 -22.13 3.94 -30.26
C ALA A 189 -22.22 2.62 -29.47
N ASP A 190 -21.12 1.86 -29.38
CA ASP A 190 -21.06 0.60 -28.65
C ASP A 190 -20.97 0.80 -27.13
N LEU A 191 -20.57 2.00 -26.70
CA LEU A 191 -20.45 2.34 -25.28
C LEU A 191 -21.77 2.72 -24.62
N GLY A 192 -22.83 2.91 -25.39
CA GLY A 192 -24.12 3.38 -24.88
C GLY A 192 -24.07 4.79 -24.31
N GLU A 193 -25.18 5.47 -24.20
CA GLU A 193 -25.28 6.70 -23.43
C GLU A 193 -25.22 6.38 -21.93
N GLY A 194 -24.03 6.38 -21.35
CA GLY A 194 -23.87 6.32 -19.90
C GLY A 194 -24.64 7.47 -19.27
N LYS A 195 -25.60 7.17 -18.40
CA LYS A 195 -26.25 8.19 -17.58
C LYS A 195 -25.18 8.88 -16.76
N LYS A 196 -24.79 10.10 -17.14
CA LYS A 196 -23.96 10.97 -16.32
C LYS A 196 -24.79 11.35 -15.08
N GLN A 197 -24.62 10.60 -14.00
CA GLN A 197 -25.01 11.10 -12.69
C GLN A 197 -23.93 12.10 -12.29
N THR A 198 -24.22 13.38 -12.42
CA THR A 198 -23.40 14.41 -11.81
C THR A 198 -23.77 14.43 -10.32
N PRO A 199 -22.83 14.14 -9.41
CA PRO A 199 -23.10 14.24 -7.99
C PRO A 199 -23.56 15.68 -7.67
N GLY A 200 -24.55 15.83 -6.80
CA GLY A 200 -24.91 17.13 -6.29
C GLY A 200 -23.75 17.67 -5.45
N SER A 201 -23.22 18.85 -5.80
CA SER A 201 -22.21 19.53 -4.99
C SER A 201 -22.89 20.67 -4.22
N LYS A 202 -22.41 20.91 -2.99
CA LYS A 202 -22.78 22.05 -2.17
C LYS A 202 -21.49 22.72 -1.70
N GLU A 203 -21.32 23.97 -2.04
CA GLU A 203 -20.22 24.78 -1.48
C GLU A 203 -20.46 24.99 0.02
N LEU A 204 -19.50 24.55 0.85
CA LEU A 204 -19.54 24.68 2.30
C LEU A 204 -18.86 25.97 2.78
N LEU A 205 -17.70 26.27 2.21
CA LEU A 205 -16.86 27.42 2.47
C LEU A 205 -16.18 27.82 1.15
N ALA A 206 -15.65 29.02 1.06
CA ALA A 206 -14.92 29.47 -0.13
C ALA A 206 -13.79 28.48 -0.47
N GLY A 207 -13.92 27.79 -1.61
CA GLY A 207 -12.96 26.81 -2.08
C GLY A 207 -13.14 25.36 -1.58
N ALA A 208 -14.17 25.08 -0.78
CA ALA A 208 -14.50 23.72 -0.35
C ALA A 208 -15.84 23.27 -0.93
N GLU A 209 -15.87 22.13 -1.58
CA GLU A 209 -17.07 21.48 -2.11
C GLU A 209 -17.37 20.18 -1.37
N LEU A 210 -18.62 19.99 -0.97
CA LEU A 210 -19.13 18.72 -0.47
C LEU A 210 -19.83 17.99 -1.60
N LEU A 211 -19.27 16.84 -2.00
CA LEU A 211 -19.90 15.94 -2.95
C LEU A 211 -20.65 14.84 -2.19
N HIS A 212 -21.95 14.78 -2.36
CA HIS A 212 -22.77 13.73 -1.78
C HIS A 212 -22.83 12.52 -2.73
N HIS A 213 -22.14 11.42 -2.32
CA HIS A 213 -22.31 10.11 -2.91
C HIS A 213 -23.02 9.18 -1.92
N PRO A 214 -23.89 8.28 -2.36
CA PRO A 214 -24.37 7.22 -1.49
C PRO A 214 -23.17 6.31 -1.15
N SER A 215 -22.63 6.48 0.04
CA SER A 215 -21.58 5.66 0.61
C SER A 215 -22.13 4.93 1.83
N ALA A 216 -21.60 3.75 2.12
CA ALA A 216 -22.03 2.93 3.27
C ALA A 216 -21.53 3.50 4.63
N GLY A 217 -21.56 4.83 4.82
CA GLY A 217 -21.11 5.51 6.03
C GLY A 217 -19.64 5.91 6.00
N ASN A 218 -19.00 5.87 4.84
CA ASN A 218 -17.62 6.31 4.64
C ASN A 218 -17.58 7.78 4.19
N THR A 219 -16.62 8.52 4.72
CA THR A 219 -16.32 9.90 4.34
C THR A 219 -14.94 9.95 3.71
N TYR A 220 -14.81 10.69 2.62
CA TYR A 220 -13.54 10.92 1.93
C TYR A 220 -13.24 12.42 1.98
N LEU A 221 -12.04 12.77 2.44
CA LEU A 221 -11.54 14.14 2.49
C LEU A 221 -10.32 14.25 1.56
N TYR A 222 -10.40 15.17 0.59
CA TYR A 222 -9.30 15.48 -0.32
C TYR A 222 -8.95 16.96 -0.24
N LEU A 223 -7.69 17.25 0.02
CA LEU A 223 -7.10 18.58 0.00
C LEU A 223 -6.25 18.72 -1.25
N TYR A 224 -6.53 19.73 -2.08
CA TYR A 224 -5.82 19.98 -3.33
C TYR A 224 -4.99 21.24 -3.24
N TYR A 225 -3.67 21.08 -3.36
CA TYR A 225 -2.71 22.19 -3.37
C TYR A 225 -2.21 22.42 -4.79
N ASP A 226 -2.27 23.68 -5.27
CA ASP A 226 -1.85 24.03 -6.63
C ASP A 226 -0.32 24.02 -6.75
N LEU A 227 0.20 23.31 -7.73
CA LEU A 227 1.64 23.24 -8.06
C LEU A 227 1.98 24.02 -9.34
N GLY A 228 1.06 24.82 -9.88
CA GLY A 228 1.20 25.48 -11.18
C GLY A 228 2.35 26.47 -11.32
N GLY A 229 3.08 26.78 -10.25
CA GLY A 229 4.27 27.64 -10.27
C GLY A 229 5.57 26.93 -9.86
N MET A 230 5.51 25.61 -9.60
CA MET A 230 6.64 24.84 -9.12
C MET A 230 7.55 24.44 -10.28
N ALA A 231 8.87 24.52 -10.07
CA ALA A 231 9.84 24.06 -11.06
C ALA A 231 9.82 22.50 -11.14
N PRO A 232 10.04 21.91 -12.33
CA PRO A 232 10.04 20.45 -12.49
C PRO A 232 11.02 19.71 -11.56
N GLU A 233 12.15 20.33 -11.25
CA GLU A 233 13.17 19.79 -10.34
C GLU A 233 12.62 19.67 -8.91
N ASP A 234 11.85 20.67 -8.46
CA ASP A 234 11.24 20.69 -7.15
C ASP A 234 10.09 19.67 -7.03
N MET A 235 9.41 19.33 -8.12
CA MET A 235 8.38 18.28 -8.15
C MET A 235 8.95 16.91 -7.75
N SER A 236 10.18 16.60 -8.19
CA SER A 236 10.84 15.35 -7.81
C SER A 236 11.16 15.30 -6.31
N CYS A 237 11.59 16.45 -5.76
CA CYS A 237 11.82 16.58 -4.31
C CYS A 237 10.50 16.47 -3.53
N LEU A 238 9.43 17.08 -4.03
CA LEU A 238 8.10 16.99 -3.41
C LEU A 238 7.57 15.55 -3.41
N HIS A 239 7.80 14.79 -4.48
CA HIS A 239 7.42 13.37 -4.53
C HIS A 239 8.16 12.56 -3.45
N LEU A 240 9.49 12.73 -3.34
CA LEU A 240 10.24 12.08 -2.28
C LEU A 240 9.76 12.51 -0.89
N LEU A 241 9.41 13.79 -0.73
CA LEU A 241 8.88 14.31 0.54
C LEU A 241 7.57 13.60 0.94
N THR A 242 6.65 13.34 0.00
CA THR A 242 5.41 12.61 0.29
C THR A 242 5.67 11.20 0.80
N ASP A 243 6.70 10.53 0.31
CA ASP A 243 7.10 9.19 0.76
C ASP A 243 7.78 9.21 2.13
N VAL A 244 8.50 10.29 2.44
CA VAL A 244 9.23 10.43 3.72
C VAL A 244 8.32 10.84 4.86
N MET A 245 7.25 11.59 4.61
CA MET A 245 6.38 12.14 5.66
C MET A 245 5.83 11.09 6.63
N ASP A 246 5.55 9.88 6.15
CA ASP A 246 5.05 8.78 6.99
C ASP A 246 6.13 8.17 7.90
N GLU A 247 7.39 8.54 7.71
CA GLU A 247 8.55 8.08 8.47
C GLU A 247 9.04 9.11 9.49
N LEU A 248 8.43 10.31 9.52
CA LEU A 248 8.88 11.43 10.34
C LEU A 248 8.04 11.57 11.61
N ASP A 249 8.73 11.93 12.70
CA ASP A 249 8.06 12.33 13.95
C ASP A 249 7.35 13.67 13.76
N THR A 250 6.28 13.86 14.54
CA THR A 250 5.62 15.16 14.70
C THR A 250 6.03 15.82 16.02
N GLU A 251 5.42 16.94 16.33
CA GLU A 251 5.63 17.58 17.65
C GLU A 251 5.01 16.79 18.81
N LYS A 252 3.94 15.99 18.51
CA LYS A 252 3.15 15.29 19.52
C LYS A 252 3.44 13.80 19.60
N HIS A 253 3.72 13.17 18.44
CA HIS A 253 3.87 11.73 18.34
C HIS A 253 5.13 11.35 17.57
N THR A 254 5.68 10.18 17.86
CA THR A 254 6.64 9.52 16.99
C THR A 254 5.95 9.05 15.71
N ALA A 255 6.71 8.81 14.64
CA ALA A 255 6.18 8.27 13.38
C ALA A 255 5.38 6.98 13.61
N GLN A 256 5.87 6.08 14.47
CA GLN A 256 5.18 4.84 14.82
C GLN A 256 3.84 5.08 15.51
N GLU A 257 3.81 5.95 16.53
CA GLU A 257 2.58 6.28 17.25
C GLU A 257 1.54 6.93 16.33
N LEU A 258 1.98 7.89 15.51
CA LEU A 258 1.09 8.57 14.57
C LEU A 258 0.53 7.60 13.53
N ASN A 259 1.34 6.72 12.97
CA ASN A 259 0.89 5.69 12.02
C ASN A 259 -0.09 4.72 12.67
N THR A 260 0.15 4.31 13.90
CA THR A 260 -0.78 3.45 14.66
C THR A 260 -2.12 4.15 14.89
N LEU A 261 -2.11 5.44 15.26
CA LEU A 261 -3.32 6.23 15.43
C LEU A 261 -4.08 6.42 14.11
N ARG A 262 -3.36 6.72 13.02
CA ARG A 262 -3.95 6.84 11.68
C ARG A 262 -4.62 5.54 11.27
N ASN A 263 -3.96 4.40 11.38
CA ASN A 263 -4.53 3.08 11.05
C ASN A 263 -5.72 2.70 11.95
N THR A 264 -5.78 3.23 13.17
CA THR A 264 -6.90 2.99 14.08
C THR A 264 -8.16 3.77 13.70
N TRP A 265 -8.00 5.03 13.23
CA TRP A 265 -9.10 5.96 13.03
C TRP A 265 -9.42 6.25 11.56
N LEU A 266 -8.48 6.00 10.65
CA LEU A 266 -8.59 6.22 9.23
C LEU A 266 -8.62 4.88 8.51
N GLY A 267 -9.35 4.80 7.41
CA GLY A 267 -9.30 3.66 6.50
C GLY A 267 -8.08 3.73 5.60
N SER A 268 -7.82 4.94 5.09
CA SER A 268 -6.60 5.22 4.33
C SER A 268 -6.21 6.69 4.50
N SER A 269 -4.94 6.98 4.34
CA SER A 269 -4.44 8.36 4.28
C SER A 269 -3.12 8.37 3.52
N GLY A 270 -2.86 9.47 2.81
CA GLY A 270 -1.62 9.63 2.06
C GLY A 270 -1.57 10.94 1.30
N ALA A 271 -0.41 11.22 0.73
CA ALA A 271 -0.19 12.35 -0.16
C ALA A 271 0.39 11.86 -1.48
N TRP A 272 -0.05 12.44 -2.58
CA TRP A 272 0.47 12.12 -3.91
C TRP A 272 0.32 13.32 -4.84
N MET A 273 1.02 13.29 -5.94
CA MET A 273 0.88 14.29 -7.00
C MET A 273 0.09 13.70 -8.17
N ASP A 274 -0.74 14.53 -8.77
CA ASP A 274 -1.47 14.20 -9.98
C ASP A 274 -1.58 15.43 -10.90
N CYS A 275 -1.86 15.18 -12.18
CA CYS A 275 -1.95 16.22 -13.18
C CYS A 275 -3.14 15.98 -14.10
N TRP A 276 -4.00 16.99 -14.21
CA TRP A 276 -5.16 16.94 -15.09
C TRP A 276 -5.04 17.94 -16.22
N THR A 277 -5.33 17.46 -17.43
CA THR A 277 -5.48 18.32 -18.61
C THR A 277 -6.95 18.65 -18.81
N GLY A 278 -7.24 19.90 -19.16
CA GLY A 278 -8.60 20.29 -19.53
C GLY A 278 -9.05 19.57 -20.80
N ARG A 279 -10.38 19.28 -20.93
CA ARG A 279 -10.96 18.63 -22.12
C ARG A 279 -10.85 19.45 -23.40
N GLN A 280 -10.49 20.71 -23.33
CA GLN A 280 -10.35 21.59 -24.50
C GLN A 280 -8.87 21.64 -24.92
N GLU A 281 -8.65 21.51 -26.21
CA GLU A 281 -7.32 21.59 -26.83
C GLU A 281 -6.61 22.90 -26.44
N GLY A 282 -5.34 22.81 -26.06
CA GLY A 282 -4.52 23.96 -25.63
C GLY A 282 -4.72 24.45 -24.20
N ARG A 283 -5.49 23.73 -23.33
CA ARG A 283 -5.52 24.07 -21.90
C ARG A 283 -4.28 23.55 -21.17
N PRO A 284 -3.73 24.37 -20.26
CA PRO A 284 -2.57 23.95 -19.49
C PRO A 284 -2.88 22.75 -18.60
N CYS A 285 -1.87 21.94 -18.34
CA CYS A 285 -1.90 20.91 -17.33
C CYS A 285 -1.97 21.54 -15.92
N HIS A 286 -2.83 21.02 -15.06
CA HIS A 286 -2.98 21.46 -13.69
C HIS A 286 -2.39 20.38 -12.75
N ALA A 287 -1.13 20.59 -12.37
CA ALA A 287 -0.48 19.74 -11.38
C ALA A 287 -0.97 20.11 -9.97
N LYS A 288 -1.31 19.11 -9.18
CA LYS A 288 -1.78 19.24 -7.79
C LYS A 288 -1.03 18.27 -6.88
N LEU A 289 -0.69 18.73 -5.70
CA LEU A 289 -0.45 17.85 -4.56
C LEU A 289 -1.81 17.56 -3.94
N ILE A 290 -2.10 16.29 -3.73
CA ILE A 290 -3.35 15.84 -3.14
C ILE A 290 -3.01 15.17 -1.81
N VAL A 291 -3.73 15.56 -0.78
CA VAL A 291 -3.74 14.84 0.49
C VAL A 291 -5.12 14.23 0.65
N GLY A 292 -5.17 12.90 0.66
CA GLY A 292 -6.41 12.15 0.75
C GLY A 292 -6.50 11.37 2.04
N MET A 293 -7.70 11.34 2.62
CA MET A 293 -8.03 10.54 3.80
C MET A 293 -9.41 9.93 3.61
N SER A 294 -9.57 8.67 4.00
CA SER A 294 -10.87 8.02 4.10
C SER A 294 -11.13 7.60 5.54
N MET A 295 -12.36 7.72 6.00
CA MET A 295 -12.74 7.40 7.38
C MET A 295 -14.21 7.06 7.48
N LEU A 296 -14.58 6.43 8.59
CA LEU A 296 -15.98 6.35 8.97
C LEU A 296 -16.47 7.75 9.42
N GLU A 297 -17.72 8.11 9.11
CA GLU A 297 -18.30 9.41 9.45
C GLU A 297 -18.12 9.78 10.93
N ARG A 298 -18.25 8.80 11.83
CA ARG A 298 -18.02 8.96 13.27
C ARG A 298 -16.59 9.34 13.66
N SER A 299 -15.62 9.10 12.78
CA SER A 299 -14.20 9.35 13.02
C SER A 299 -13.70 10.66 12.40
N LEU A 300 -14.58 11.44 11.76
CA LEU A 300 -14.20 12.63 10.99
C LEU A 300 -13.40 13.64 11.82
N GLU A 301 -13.82 13.94 13.04
CA GLU A 301 -13.15 14.92 13.92
C GLU A 301 -11.72 14.46 14.24
N LYS A 302 -11.55 13.16 14.60
CA LYS A 302 -10.24 12.59 14.90
C LYS A 302 -9.35 12.49 13.65
N ALA A 303 -9.93 12.19 12.50
CA ALA A 303 -9.22 12.17 11.22
C ALA A 303 -8.67 13.56 10.84
N VAL A 304 -9.44 14.61 11.04
CA VAL A 304 -9.01 16.00 10.79
C VAL A 304 -7.90 16.40 11.76
N GLU A 305 -8.00 16.03 13.03
CA GLU A 305 -6.95 16.27 14.03
C GLU A 305 -5.62 15.60 13.62
N LEU A 306 -5.66 14.29 13.34
CA LEU A 306 -4.46 13.52 12.96
C LEU A 306 -3.88 13.96 11.61
N GLY A 307 -4.74 14.27 10.64
CA GLY A 307 -4.32 14.79 9.34
C GLY A 307 -3.68 16.18 9.43
N SER A 308 -4.20 17.05 10.30
CA SER A 308 -3.61 18.37 10.55
C SER A 308 -2.24 18.26 11.22
N GLU A 309 -2.10 17.38 12.19
CA GLU A 309 -0.82 17.11 12.84
C GLU A 309 0.20 16.61 11.83
N TRP A 310 -0.16 15.61 11.04
CA TRP A 310 0.69 15.04 10.01
C TRP A 310 1.14 16.07 8.97
N LEU A 311 0.26 16.99 8.55
CA LEU A 311 0.57 17.98 7.52
C LEU A 311 1.39 19.17 8.05
N TYR A 312 1.10 19.62 9.25
CA TYR A 312 1.59 20.93 9.73
C TYR A 312 2.56 20.84 10.91
N GLU A 313 2.64 19.70 11.58
CA GLU A 313 3.49 19.53 12.77
C GLU A 313 4.63 18.51 12.56
N THR A 314 4.79 18.00 11.32
CA THR A 314 5.88 17.05 10.98
C THR A 314 7.25 17.73 11.08
N LYS A 315 8.20 17.06 11.71
CA LYS A 315 9.58 17.52 11.90
C LYS A 315 10.46 17.12 10.72
N PHE A 316 10.82 18.07 9.87
CA PHE A 316 11.67 17.86 8.71
C PHE A 316 13.18 18.00 8.97
N SER A 317 13.60 18.12 10.22
CA SER A 317 14.99 18.33 10.59
C SER A 317 15.37 17.55 11.83
N GLY A 318 16.67 17.29 11.98
CA GLY A 318 17.23 16.54 13.09
C GLY A 318 17.66 15.12 12.73
N PRO A 319 18.38 14.42 13.62
CA PRO A 319 18.98 13.12 13.31
C PRO A 319 17.99 12.03 12.88
N GLN A 320 16.76 12.03 13.43
CA GLN A 320 15.70 11.10 13.07
C GLN A 320 15.22 11.36 11.64
N ALA A 321 14.95 12.63 11.29
CA ALA A 321 14.52 13.01 9.95
C ALA A 321 15.59 12.73 8.89
N GLU A 322 16.85 13.02 9.18
CA GLU A 322 17.98 12.74 8.27
C GLU A 322 18.10 11.22 8.00
N ALA A 323 18.02 10.39 9.05
CA ALA A 323 18.08 8.94 8.91
C ALA A 323 16.87 8.37 8.14
N ALA A 324 15.66 8.91 8.36
CA ALA A 324 14.46 8.52 7.62
C ALA A 324 14.58 8.90 6.13
N MET A 325 15.04 10.11 5.82
CA MET A 325 15.25 10.57 4.43
C MET A 325 16.27 9.70 3.70
N GLU A 326 17.42 9.38 4.33
CA GLU A 326 18.44 8.52 3.74
C GLU A 326 17.90 7.12 3.46
N ARG A 327 17.15 6.55 4.40
CA ARG A 327 16.53 5.23 4.27
C ARG A 327 15.52 5.21 3.13
N VAL A 328 14.55 6.12 3.13
CA VAL A 328 13.49 6.18 2.11
C VAL A 328 14.08 6.44 0.73
N ALA A 329 15.04 7.37 0.60
CA ALA A 329 15.71 7.63 -0.67
C ALA A 329 16.43 6.38 -1.22
N SER A 330 17.07 5.60 -0.35
CA SER A 330 17.72 4.33 -0.72
C SER A 330 16.71 3.27 -1.17
N GLN A 331 15.58 3.15 -0.47
CA GLN A 331 14.49 2.23 -0.81
C GLN A 331 13.85 2.62 -2.15
N GLN A 332 13.52 3.91 -2.34
CA GLN A 332 12.93 4.41 -3.58
C GLN A 332 13.86 4.22 -4.78
N LYS A 333 15.17 4.46 -4.61
CA LYS A 333 16.16 4.18 -5.66
C LYS A 333 16.11 2.71 -6.07
N LEU A 334 16.13 1.79 -5.12
CA LEU A 334 16.09 0.35 -5.38
C LEU A 334 14.79 -0.06 -6.09
N LEU A 335 13.66 0.45 -5.64
CA LEU A 335 12.34 0.20 -6.27
C LEU A 335 12.30 0.72 -7.71
N MET A 336 12.83 1.92 -7.97
CA MET A 336 12.89 2.49 -9.33
C MET A 336 13.79 1.69 -10.26
N GLU A 337 14.94 1.23 -9.80
CA GLU A 337 15.83 0.37 -10.59
C GLU A 337 15.13 -0.94 -10.98
N GLN A 338 14.43 -1.58 -10.04
CA GLN A 338 13.66 -2.80 -10.31
C GLN A 338 12.47 -2.54 -11.24
N LYS A 339 11.75 -1.45 -11.03
CA LYS A 339 10.62 -1.05 -11.88
C LYS A 339 11.07 -0.77 -13.30
N PHE A 340 12.21 -0.10 -13.46
CA PHE A 340 12.78 0.16 -14.78
C PHE A 340 13.11 -1.13 -15.54
N LEU A 341 13.64 -2.14 -14.86
CA LEU A 341 13.93 -3.45 -15.47
C LEU A 341 12.67 -4.21 -15.88
N ARG A 342 11.61 -4.15 -15.08
CA ARG A 342 10.36 -4.89 -15.35
C ARG A 342 9.42 -4.16 -16.31
N GLU A 343 9.36 -2.84 -16.21
CA GLU A 343 8.38 -1.98 -16.88
C GLU A 343 9.02 -0.96 -17.83
N GLY A 344 10.20 -1.26 -18.38
CA GLY A 344 10.92 -0.34 -19.29
C GLY A 344 10.07 0.14 -20.47
N HIS A 345 9.13 -0.68 -20.95
CA HIS A 345 8.18 -0.29 -22.00
C HIS A 345 7.20 0.80 -21.54
N ALA A 346 6.76 0.79 -20.28
CA ALA A 346 5.89 1.82 -19.71
C ALA A 346 6.64 3.15 -19.56
N PHE A 347 7.89 3.12 -19.09
CA PHE A 347 8.74 4.30 -19.03
C PHE A 347 9.01 4.89 -20.42
N ALA A 348 9.26 4.04 -21.43
CA ALA A 348 9.44 4.50 -22.81
C ALA A 348 8.16 5.16 -23.35
N ALA A 349 6.98 4.59 -23.08
CA ALA A 349 5.69 5.14 -23.49
C ALA A 349 5.41 6.48 -22.81
N MET A 350 5.64 6.60 -21.50
CA MET A 350 5.48 7.86 -20.77
C MET A 350 6.43 8.95 -21.30
N ARG A 351 7.68 8.60 -21.57
CA ARG A 351 8.64 9.56 -22.12
C ARG A 351 8.28 10.00 -23.55
N ALA A 352 7.78 9.08 -24.36
CA ALA A 352 7.26 9.41 -25.68
C ALA A 352 6.02 10.33 -25.59
N ALA A 353 5.08 10.03 -24.71
CA ALA A 353 3.91 10.87 -24.48
C ALA A 353 4.29 12.29 -24.04
N ALA A 354 5.23 12.42 -23.10
CA ALA A 354 5.73 13.72 -22.62
C ALA A 354 6.46 14.55 -23.70
N HIS A 355 6.89 13.92 -24.81
CA HIS A 355 7.50 14.64 -25.92
C HIS A 355 6.45 15.32 -26.83
N PHE A 356 5.22 14.81 -26.82
CA PHE A 356 4.13 15.29 -27.69
C PHE A 356 3.05 16.10 -26.93
N SER A 357 3.18 16.24 -25.61
CA SER A 357 2.22 16.98 -24.76
C SER A 357 2.64 18.42 -24.52
#